data_970718ca514d0d1727bb02960a32b9f1
#
_entry.id   970718ca514d0d1727bb02960a32b9f1
#
_cell.length_a   1.000
_cell.length_b   1.000
_cell.length_c   1.000
_cell.angle_alpha   90.00
_cell.angle_beta   90.00
_cell.angle_gamma   90.00
#
_symmetry.space_group_name_H-M   'P 1'
#
loop_
_entity.id
_entity.type
_entity.pdbx_description
1 polymer ?
#
loop_
_entity_poly.entity_id
_entity_poly.type
_entity_poly.pdbx_seq_one_letter_code
_entity_poly.pdbx_strand_id
1 'polypeptide(L)'
;TFSASSDTDINLVVRAPDGRYYCDDDSGDGLDPMLTIANPRSGRYAVWVGVYGESGEYVDGVFGISELGNAVSMGDQGGSGQGYTDSGSARTTTPAPVRSSSSTEIPGWNESPYAGSMTLEHGFSGDPRTMDVTPGGAQDNPLTGPGCVGYIGLRPDAVIPYDPSSFDLTFSAASTTDINLVVRDPNGRYHCDDDSGEGLNPALTVVNPSRGRYTVWVGVYGESSQYVDGVLGISELGHEVSVSDRN
;
A
#
# COMPACT_ATOMS: atom_id res chain seq x y z
N THR A 1 14.51 18.01 8.17
CA THR A 1 13.42 18.13 9.14
C THR A 1 12.12 17.78 8.47
N PHE A 2 11.29 17.02 9.14
CA PHE A 2 9.90 16.71 8.83
C PHE A 2 9.07 17.35 9.94
N SER A 3 7.97 18.01 9.62
CA SER A 3 7.04 18.58 10.61
C SER A 3 5.60 18.48 10.12
N ALA A 4 4.69 18.43 11.06
CA ALA A 4 3.27 18.54 10.78
C ALA A 4 2.61 19.47 11.79
N SER A 5 1.48 20.06 11.42
CA SER A 5 0.72 20.96 12.29
C SER A 5 -0.77 20.72 12.11
N SER A 6 -1.52 20.74 13.21
CA SER A 6 -2.97 20.59 13.26
C SER A 6 -3.55 21.34 14.45
N ASP A 7 -4.85 21.63 14.43
CA ASP A 7 -5.56 22.14 15.61
C ASP A 7 -5.81 21.05 16.67
N THR A 8 -5.46 19.79 16.36
CA THR A 8 -5.59 18.62 17.22
C THR A 8 -4.20 18.02 17.48
N ASP A 9 -4.01 17.41 18.64
CA ASP A 9 -2.79 16.69 18.99
C ASP A 9 -2.50 15.56 18.00
N ILE A 10 -1.34 15.63 17.33
CA ILE A 10 -0.93 14.70 16.27
C ILE A 10 0.47 14.16 16.50
N ASN A 11 0.79 13.04 15.90
CA ASN A 11 2.11 12.44 15.93
C ASN A 11 2.69 12.23 14.53
N LEU A 12 4.00 12.12 14.45
CA LEU A 12 4.73 11.93 13.21
C LEU A 12 5.63 10.69 13.31
N VAL A 13 5.53 9.82 12.33
CA VAL A 13 6.42 8.68 12.17
C VAL A 13 7.10 8.76 10.81
N VAL A 14 8.43 8.65 10.79
CA VAL A 14 9.21 8.67 9.55
C VAL A 14 10.09 7.42 9.49
N ARG A 15 9.94 6.63 8.42
CA ARG A 15 10.85 5.53 8.11
C ARG A 15 11.88 6.00 7.08
N ALA A 16 13.14 5.92 7.44
CA ALA A 16 14.26 6.28 6.58
C ALA A 16 14.62 5.16 5.58
N PRO A 17 15.40 5.45 4.52
CA PRO A 17 15.81 4.47 3.51
C PRO A 17 16.60 3.27 4.05
N ASP A 18 17.21 3.40 5.23
CA ASP A 18 17.93 2.32 5.93
C ASP A 18 17.04 1.45 6.81
N GLY A 19 15.71 1.68 6.76
CA GLY A 19 14.70 0.94 7.51
C GLY A 19 14.48 1.42 8.94
N ARG A 20 15.22 2.43 9.41
CA ARG A 20 15.03 2.99 10.76
C ARG A 20 13.76 3.82 10.83
N TYR A 21 13.11 3.74 11.97
CA TYR A 21 11.96 4.56 12.30
C TYR A 21 12.35 5.68 13.27
N TYR A 22 11.78 6.84 13.05
CA TYR A 22 11.87 8.02 13.89
C TYR A 22 10.44 8.46 14.19
N CYS A 23 10.18 8.79 15.43
CA CYS A 23 8.84 9.19 15.89
C CYS A 23 8.96 10.48 16.70
N ASP A 24 7.94 11.30 16.60
CA ASP A 24 7.80 12.53 17.38
C ASP A 24 6.33 12.89 17.53
N ASP A 25 5.96 13.53 18.62
CA ASP A 25 4.59 13.98 18.89
C ASP A 25 4.50 15.48 19.24
N ASP A 26 5.46 16.03 20.01
CA ASP A 26 5.35 17.37 20.55
C ASP A 26 6.66 18.20 20.57
N SER A 27 7.63 17.84 19.72
CA SER A 27 8.91 18.62 19.66
C SER A 27 8.83 19.89 18.81
N GLY A 28 7.70 20.18 18.18
CA GLY A 28 7.44 21.38 17.40
C GLY A 28 6.85 22.53 18.22
N ASP A 29 5.89 23.26 17.65
CA ASP A 29 5.17 24.32 18.34
C ASP A 29 3.87 23.76 18.97
N GLY A 30 3.74 23.91 20.28
CA GLY A 30 2.58 23.39 21.02
C GLY A 30 2.58 21.86 21.11
N LEU A 31 1.61 21.21 20.47
CA LEU A 31 1.46 19.75 20.39
C LEU A 31 1.73 19.25 18.95
N ASP A 32 2.49 20.01 18.18
CA ASP A 32 2.84 19.65 16.81
C ASP A 32 4.17 18.90 16.75
N PRO A 33 4.28 17.82 15.98
CA PRO A 33 5.51 17.06 15.85
C PRO A 33 6.52 17.73 14.91
N MET A 34 7.81 17.68 15.28
CA MET A 34 8.93 18.11 14.45
C MET A 34 10.13 17.18 14.60
N LEU A 35 10.53 16.50 13.56
CA LEU A 35 11.55 15.48 13.56
C LEU A 35 12.70 15.83 12.61
N THR A 36 13.93 15.91 13.14
CA THR A 36 15.11 16.19 12.33
C THR A 36 16.02 14.96 12.21
N ILE A 37 16.26 14.52 10.98
CA ILE A 37 17.20 13.44 10.68
C ILE A 37 18.53 14.07 10.25
N ALA A 38 19.57 13.90 11.06
CA ALA A 38 20.91 14.37 10.76
C ALA A 38 21.56 13.50 9.69
N ASN A 39 22.20 14.12 8.70
CA ASN A 39 22.86 13.46 7.58
C ASN A 39 21.92 12.47 6.85
N PRO A 40 20.79 12.92 6.31
CA PRO A 40 19.82 12.06 5.67
C PRO A 40 20.44 11.35 4.46
N ARG A 41 20.16 10.06 4.34
CA ARG A 41 20.62 9.26 3.19
C ARG A 41 19.70 9.51 2.00
N SER A 42 20.26 9.47 0.80
CA SER A 42 19.47 9.44 -0.43
C SER A 42 18.61 8.18 -0.45
N GLY A 43 17.35 8.33 -0.85
CA GLY A 43 16.41 7.22 -0.95
C GLY A 43 15.00 7.64 -0.57
N ARG A 44 14.14 6.64 -0.41
CA ARG A 44 12.74 6.85 -0.09
C ARG A 44 12.54 6.95 1.41
N TYR A 45 11.85 7.99 1.82
CA TYR A 45 11.30 8.15 3.16
C TYR A 45 9.79 7.88 3.11
N ALA A 46 9.28 7.10 4.04
CA ALA A 46 7.86 6.94 4.26
C ALA A 46 7.46 7.72 5.52
N VAL A 47 6.35 8.45 5.43
CA VAL A 47 5.89 9.35 6.49
C VAL A 47 4.44 9.05 6.83
N TRP A 48 4.15 8.95 8.10
CA TRP A 48 2.80 8.83 8.65
C TRP A 48 2.57 9.97 9.62
N VAL A 49 1.42 10.62 9.47
CA VAL A 49 0.90 11.58 10.44
C VAL A 49 -0.35 10.95 11.05
N GLY A 50 -0.36 10.79 12.35
CA GLY A 50 -1.46 10.20 13.10
C GLY A 50 -2.07 11.18 14.08
N VAL A 51 -3.25 10.87 14.60
CA VAL A 51 -3.90 11.62 15.68
C VAL A 51 -3.53 10.95 17.01
N TYR A 52 -3.17 11.75 18.01
CA TYR A 52 -2.96 11.25 19.36
C TYR A 52 -4.31 11.09 20.06
N GLY A 53 -4.62 9.91 20.55
CA GLY A 53 -5.85 9.64 21.31
C GLY A 53 -6.71 8.55 20.71
N GLU A 54 -7.96 8.85 20.36
CA GLU A 54 -8.93 7.83 19.91
C GLU A 54 -8.71 7.42 18.46
N SER A 55 -8.85 6.13 18.18
CA SER A 55 -8.69 5.57 16.84
C SER A 55 -9.89 5.93 15.93
N GLY A 56 -9.61 6.21 14.66
CA GLY A 56 -10.62 6.43 13.62
C GLY A 56 -11.01 7.89 13.40
N GLU A 57 -10.39 8.85 14.06
CA GLU A 57 -10.56 10.26 13.76
C GLU A 57 -9.61 10.71 12.64
N TYR A 58 -10.11 11.56 11.76
CA TYR A 58 -9.33 12.27 10.75
C TYR A 58 -9.46 13.76 11.01
N VAL A 59 -8.34 14.45 10.99
CA VAL A 59 -8.26 15.89 11.25
C VAL A 59 -7.54 16.61 10.10
N ASP A 60 -7.86 17.86 9.90
CA ASP A 60 -7.12 18.70 8.95
C ASP A 60 -5.75 19.05 9.50
N GLY A 61 -4.74 19.05 8.64
CA GLY A 61 -3.38 19.39 9.04
C GLY A 61 -2.50 19.78 7.86
N VAL A 62 -1.34 20.32 8.17
CA VAL A 62 -0.28 20.67 7.22
C VAL A 62 0.93 19.82 7.51
N PHE A 63 1.53 19.26 6.46
CA PHE A 63 2.80 18.54 6.54
C PHE A 63 3.86 19.23 5.69
N GLY A 64 5.09 19.32 6.20
CA GLY A 64 6.19 19.93 5.50
C GLY A 64 7.53 19.20 5.67
N ILE A 65 8.38 19.41 4.68
CA ILE A 65 9.78 18.96 4.69
C ILE A 65 10.68 20.17 4.49
N SER A 66 11.67 20.36 5.36
CA SER A 66 12.60 21.47 5.31
C SER A 66 14.04 21.00 5.47
N GLU A 67 14.93 21.44 4.56
CA GLU A 67 16.37 21.25 4.71
C GLU A 67 16.97 22.26 5.73
N LEU A 68 16.29 23.37 5.95
CA LEU A 68 16.73 24.46 6.84
C LEU A 68 16.22 24.32 8.28
N GLY A 69 15.47 23.26 8.59
CA GLY A 69 14.95 23.03 9.92
C GLY A 69 13.69 23.84 10.27
N ASN A 70 12.99 24.41 9.28
CA ASN A 70 11.75 25.14 9.53
C ASN A 70 10.60 24.17 9.77
N ALA A 71 9.78 24.46 10.79
CA ALA A 71 8.51 23.79 11.01
C ALA A 71 7.41 24.43 10.15
N VAL A 72 6.34 23.69 9.89
CA VAL A 72 5.11 24.19 9.29
C VAL A 72 4.11 24.57 10.38
N SER A 73 3.17 25.46 10.05
CA SER A 73 2.03 25.83 10.90
C SER A 73 0.72 25.76 10.11
N MET A 74 -0.41 25.69 10.82
CA MET A 74 -1.74 25.73 10.19
C MET A 74 -1.98 26.98 9.35
N GLY A 75 -1.27 28.08 9.64
CA GLY A 75 -1.28 29.32 8.85
C GLY A 75 -0.64 29.18 7.45
N ASP A 76 0.14 28.14 7.22
CA ASP A 76 0.84 27.90 5.94
C ASP A 76 -0.06 27.30 4.84
N GLN A 77 -1.32 27.01 5.14
CA GLN A 77 -2.32 26.49 4.18
C GLN A 77 -2.69 27.47 3.03
N GLY A 78 -2.02 28.54 2.82
CA GLY A 78 -2.29 29.49 1.73
C GLY A 78 -1.04 30.03 1.04
N GLY A 79 0.13 29.59 1.46
CA GLY A 79 1.40 30.00 0.88
C GLY A 79 1.71 29.16 -0.36
N SER A 80 1.63 29.77 -1.55
CA SER A 80 2.26 29.25 -2.76
C SER A 80 3.72 28.96 -2.44
N GLY A 81 4.07 27.66 -2.35
CA GLY A 81 5.45 27.23 -2.20
C GLY A 81 6.32 27.93 -3.24
N GLN A 82 7.35 28.65 -2.79
CA GLN A 82 8.34 29.19 -3.70
C GLN A 82 9.06 28.02 -4.36
N GLY A 83 8.55 27.65 -5.54
CA GLY A 83 9.22 26.73 -6.43
C GLY A 83 10.54 27.35 -6.85
N TYR A 84 11.58 26.54 -6.81
CA TYR A 84 12.86 26.77 -7.44
C TYR A 84 12.63 27.24 -8.88
N THR A 85 12.92 28.52 -9.16
CA THR A 85 12.79 29.06 -10.53
C THR A 85 14.03 28.67 -11.33
N ASP A 86 13.93 27.65 -12.12
CA ASP A 86 14.82 27.46 -13.26
C ASP A 86 14.36 28.35 -14.41
N SER A 87 15.22 29.28 -14.81
CA SER A 87 14.95 30.24 -15.87
C SER A 87 15.06 29.58 -17.24
N GLY A 88 13.98 29.08 -17.77
CA GLY A 88 13.89 28.51 -19.13
C GLY A 88 12.54 28.76 -19.78
N SER A 89 12.54 29.73 -20.71
CA SER A 89 11.56 30.05 -21.76
C SER A 89 10.13 29.51 -21.69
N ALA A 90 9.21 30.43 -21.50
CA ALA A 90 7.77 30.24 -21.62
C ALA A 90 7.34 29.66 -22.99
N ARG A 91 6.77 28.46 -22.99
CA ARG A 91 5.79 28.03 -24.01
C ARG A 91 4.43 27.92 -23.36
N THR A 92 3.55 28.84 -23.77
CA THR A 92 2.13 28.81 -23.41
C THR A 92 1.49 27.59 -24.10
N THR A 93 1.23 26.53 -23.34
CA THR A 93 0.31 25.49 -23.76
C THR A 93 -0.82 25.44 -22.75
N THR A 94 -2.04 25.65 -23.24
CA THR A 94 -3.30 25.50 -22.47
C THR A 94 -3.31 24.12 -21.79
N PRO A 95 -3.53 24.03 -20.46
CA PRO A 95 -3.63 22.76 -19.80
C PRO A 95 -4.89 22.03 -20.28
N ALA A 96 -4.71 20.83 -20.81
CA ALA A 96 -5.81 19.91 -20.97
C ALA A 96 -6.38 19.56 -19.57
N PRO A 97 -7.71 19.30 -19.47
CA PRO A 97 -8.31 19.00 -18.16
C PRO A 97 -7.66 17.75 -17.58
N VAL A 98 -6.97 17.94 -16.46
CA VAL A 98 -6.46 16.84 -15.64
C VAL A 98 -7.66 16.07 -15.15
N ARG A 99 -7.88 14.88 -15.70
CA ARG A 99 -8.78 13.92 -15.05
C ARG A 99 -8.13 13.54 -13.74
N SER A 100 -8.68 14.02 -12.63
CA SER A 100 -8.40 13.51 -11.30
C SER A 100 -8.91 12.08 -11.24
N SER A 101 -8.07 11.13 -11.58
CA SER A 101 -8.21 9.77 -11.13
C SER A 101 -7.64 9.74 -9.71
N SER A 102 -8.48 9.86 -8.71
CA SER A 102 -8.14 9.50 -7.34
C SER A 102 -7.96 7.97 -7.31
N SER A 103 -6.79 7.50 -7.70
CA SER A 103 -6.41 6.13 -7.43
C SER A 103 -6.01 6.09 -5.95
N THR A 104 -6.86 5.56 -5.10
CA THR A 104 -6.50 5.27 -3.71
C THR A 104 -5.38 4.24 -3.75
N GLU A 105 -4.14 4.67 -3.50
CA GLU A 105 -3.01 3.76 -3.39
C GLU A 105 -3.00 3.18 -1.97
N ILE A 106 -2.86 1.86 -1.86
CA ILE A 106 -2.63 1.22 -0.55
C ILE A 106 -1.23 1.63 -0.06
N PRO A 107 -1.11 2.25 1.11
CA PRO A 107 0.19 2.57 1.69
C PRO A 107 1.08 1.33 1.75
N GLY A 108 2.39 1.47 1.47
CA GLY A 108 3.34 0.35 1.55
C GLY A 108 3.31 -0.65 0.40
N TRP A 109 2.54 -0.41 -0.68
CA TRP A 109 2.42 -1.33 -1.83
C TRP A 109 3.76 -1.75 -2.46
N ASN A 110 4.80 -0.96 -2.33
CA ASN A 110 6.13 -1.26 -2.85
C ASN A 110 7.16 -1.64 -1.77
N GLU A 111 6.71 -1.89 -0.55
CA GLU A 111 7.56 -2.44 0.50
C GLU A 111 7.91 -3.91 0.27
N SER A 112 8.85 -4.42 1.04
CA SER A 112 9.20 -5.84 1.02
C SER A 112 8.02 -6.67 1.53
N PRO A 113 7.59 -7.69 0.79
CA PRO A 113 6.45 -8.53 1.19
C PRO A 113 6.76 -9.38 2.43
N TYR A 114 5.70 -9.76 3.17
CA TYR A 114 5.82 -10.61 4.36
C TYR A 114 6.27 -12.04 4.02
N ALA A 115 5.59 -12.70 3.06
CA ALA A 115 5.88 -14.07 2.66
C ALA A 115 6.98 -14.17 1.61
N GLY A 116 7.27 -13.09 0.89
CA GLY A 116 8.36 -13.06 -0.08
C GLY A 116 7.95 -12.77 -1.52
N SER A 117 8.80 -13.12 -2.45
CA SER A 117 8.59 -12.86 -3.87
C SER A 117 8.77 -14.13 -4.68
N MET A 118 7.91 -14.34 -5.67
CA MET A 118 7.97 -15.47 -6.61
C MET A 118 7.96 -14.93 -8.04
N THR A 119 9.08 -15.05 -8.74
CA THR A 119 9.16 -14.65 -10.15
C THR A 119 8.61 -15.76 -11.03
N LEU A 120 7.65 -15.44 -11.90
CA LEU A 120 7.01 -16.36 -12.80
C LEU A 120 7.14 -15.89 -14.25
N GLU A 121 7.36 -16.83 -15.15
CA GLU A 121 7.33 -16.65 -16.59
C GLU A 121 6.19 -17.52 -17.14
N HIS A 122 5.61 -17.11 -18.26
CA HIS A 122 4.54 -17.87 -18.89
C HIS A 122 4.91 -19.36 -19.06
N GLY A 123 3.91 -20.22 -18.87
CA GLY A 123 4.11 -21.68 -18.95
C GLY A 123 4.91 -22.25 -17.78
N PHE A 124 4.92 -21.57 -16.64
CA PHE A 124 5.59 -22.08 -15.44
C PHE A 124 5.08 -23.47 -15.05
N SER A 125 5.99 -24.32 -14.59
CA SER A 125 5.65 -25.69 -14.14
C SER A 125 5.08 -25.68 -12.73
N GLY A 126 4.19 -26.64 -12.43
CA GLY A 126 3.52 -26.73 -11.14
C GLY A 126 2.47 -25.63 -10.99
N ASP A 127 1.46 -25.67 -11.86
CA ASP A 127 0.31 -24.79 -11.83
C ASP A 127 -0.83 -25.44 -11.01
N PRO A 128 -1.32 -24.78 -9.93
CA PRO A 128 -0.93 -23.48 -9.43
C PRO A 128 0.44 -23.48 -8.72
N ARG A 129 1.15 -22.36 -8.81
CA ARG A 129 2.29 -22.08 -7.93
C ARG A 129 1.79 -21.57 -6.60
N THR A 130 2.27 -22.15 -5.53
CA THR A 130 1.79 -21.86 -4.17
C THR A 130 2.85 -21.18 -3.30
N MET A 131 2.38 -20.41 -2.32
CA MET A 131 3.18 -19.75 -1.29
C MET A 131 2.36 -19.72 0.00
N ASP A 132 2.95 -20.18 1.10
CA ASP A 132 2.34 -19.99 2.42
C ASP A 132 2.29 -18.51 2.76
N VAL A 133 1.15 -18.04 3.24
CA VAL A 133 0.89 -16.66 3.65
C VAL A 133 0.26 -16.63 5.03
N THR A 134 0.27 -15.46 5.63
CA THR A 134 -0.42 -15.21 6.91
C THR A 134 -1.47 -14.12 6.71
N PRO A 135 -2.65 -14.49 6.15
CA PRO A 135 -3.75 -13.55 5.94
C PRO A 135 -4.08 -12.73 7.18
N GLY A 136 -4.31 -11.44 7.00
CA GLY A 136 -4.70 -10.55 8.08
C GLY A 136 -4.12 -9.16 8.01
N GLY A 137 -4.40 -8.38 9.03
CA GLY A 137 -3.88 -7.02 9.16
C GLY A 137 -4.71 -6.16 10.08
N ALA A 138 -4.19 -4.99 10.39
CA ALA A 138 -4.88 -4.00 11.21
C ALA A 138 -5.53 -2.87 10.38
N GLN A 139 -5.17 -2.77 9.11
CA GLN A 139 -5.66 -1.71 8.23
C GLN A 139 -6.98 -2.15 7.58
N ASP A 140 -8.04 -1.37 7.80
CA ASP A 140 -9.26 -1.48 7.00
C ASP A 140 -8.91 -1.31 5.51
N ASN A 141 -9.48 -2.15 4.64
CA ASN A 141 -9.18 -2.09 3.22
C ASN A 141 -9.63 -0.73 2.64
N PRO A 142 -8.68 0.14 2.22
CA PRO A 142 -9.03 1.49 1.81
C PRO A 142 -9.68 1.56 0.42
N LEU A 143 -9.76 0.43 -0.28
CA LEU A 143 -10.35 0.36 -1.61
C LEU A 143 -11.87 0.27 -1.52
N THR A 144 -12.53 0.85 -2.50
CA THR A 144 -13.99 0.79 -2.62
C THR A 144 -14.38 -0.03 -3.86
N GLY A 145 -15.30 -0.95 -3.68
CA GLY A 145 -15.79 -1.79 -4.77
C GLY A 145 -16.22 -3.18 -4.29
N PRO A 146 -16.82 -3.98 -5.16
CA PRO A 146 -17.12 -5.37 -4.84
C PRO A 146 -15.88 -6.15 -4.43
N GLY A 147 -15.94 -6.92 -3.37
CA GLY A 147 -14.84 -7.74 -2.86
C GLY A 147 -13.70 -6.98 -2.18
N CYS A 148 -13.73 -5.63 -2.16
CA CYS A 148 -12.76 -4.80 -1.44
C CYS A 148 -13.24 -4.60 0.01
N VAL A 149 -13.17 -5.62 0.82
CA VAL A 149 -13.70 -5.67 2.20
C VAL A 149 -12.64 -6.16 3.19
N GLY A 150 -12.90 -6.02 4.48
CA GLY A 150 -12.10 -6.57 5.57
C GLY A 150 -10.78 -5.85 5.83
N TYR A 151 -9.85 -6.53 6.49
CA TYR A 151 -8.60 -5.96 6.99
C TYR A 151 -7.38 -6.56 6.30
N ILE A 152 -6.44 -5.72 5.91
CA ILE A 152 -5.20 -6.09 5.22
C ILE A 152 -3.96 -5.60 5.97
N GLY A 153 -2.80 -6.15 5.62
CA GLY A 153 -1.52 -5.69 6.12
C GLY A 153 -1.10 -4.33 5.56
N LEU A 154 -0.28 -3.59 6.31
CA LEU A 154 0.32 -2.32 5.85
C LEU A 154 1.28 -2.49 4.67
N ARG A 155 1.83 -3.68 4.49
CA ARG A 155 2.67 -4.05 3.34
C ARG A 155 2.15 -5.35 2.73
N PRO A 156 2.50 -5.64 1.47
CA PRO A 156 1.97 -6.83 0.80
C PRO A 156 2.44 -8.13 1.45
N ASP A 157 1.66 -9.18 1.28
CA ASP A 157 2.05 -10.55 1.63
C ASP A 157 3.02 -11.12 0.61
N ALA A 158 2.74 -10.91 -0.68
CA ALA A 158 3.56 -11.43 -1.75
C ALA A 158 3.80 -10.41 -2.88
N VAL A 159 4.91 -10.60 -3.58
CA VAL A 159 5.23 -9.89 -4.82
C VAL A 159 5.52 -10.90 -5.91
N ILE A 160 4.82 -10.78 -7.03
CA ILE A 160 4.91 -11.69 -8.17
C ILE A 160 5.36 -10.88 -9.40
N PRO A 161 6.66 -10.79 -9.68
CA PRO A 161 7.13 -10.38 -11.00
C PRO A 161 6.70 -11.43 -12.03
N TYR A 162 5.94 -11.01 -13.04
CA TYR A 162 5.37 -11.91 -14.03
C TYR A 162 5.68 -11.47 -15.46
N ASP A 163 6.09 -12.43 -16.29
CA ASP A 163 6.28 -12.24 -17.74
C ASP A 163 5.20 -13.05 -18.51
N PRO A 164 4.16 -12.38 -19.02
CA PRO A 164 2.98 -13.03 -19.57
C PRO A 164 3.16 -13.57 -21.00
N SER A 165 2.26 -14.47 -21.38
CA SER A 165 1.95 -14.80 -22.77
C SER A 165 0.47 -14.49 -23.07
N SER A 166 -0.25 -15.45 -23.65
CA SER A 166 -1.68 -15.31 -23.99
C SER A 166 -2.62 -15.85 -22.91
N PHE A 167 -2.11 -16.29 -21.77
CA PHE A 167 -2.92 -16.79 -20.67
C PHE A 167 -3.37 -15.67 -19.76
N ASP A 168 -4.55 -15.84 -19.20
CA ASP A 168 -5.01 -15.02 -18.08
C ASP A 168 -4.26 -15.45 -16.79
N LEU A 169 -4.23 -14.59 -15.79
CA LEU A 169 -3.54 -14.89 -14.55
C LEU A 169 -4.53 -14.87 -13.38
N THR A 170 -4.75 -16.03 -12.79
CA THR A 170 -5.62 -16.21 -11.64
C THR A 170 -4.81 -16.18 -10.35
N PHE A 171 -5.28 -15.40 -9.41
CA PHE A 171 -4.82 -15.36 -8.02
C PHE A 171 -5.93 -15.93 -7.15
N SER A 172 -5.61 -16.89 -6.31
CA SER A 172 -6.54 -17.46 -5.33
C SER A 172 -5.83 -17.62 -3.98
N ALA A 173 -6.59 -17.53 -2.91
CA ALA A 173 -6.07 -17.82 -1.59
C ALA A 173 -7.04 -18.71 -0.82
N ALA A 174 -6.51 -19.53 0.10
CA ALA A 174 -7.33 -20.40 0.91
C ALA A 174 -6.90 -20.42 2.37
N SER A 175 -7.90 -20.40 3.25
CA SER A 175 -7.78 -20.50 4.69
C SER A 175 -9.00 -21.24 5.26
N THR A 176 -8.90 -21.65 6.53
CA THR A 176 -10.08 -22.13 7.29
C THR A 176 -10.95 -21.01 7.82
N THR A 177 -10.51 -19.76 7.67
CA THR A 177 -11.20 -18.54 8.10
C THR A 177 -11.57 -17.76 6.85
N ASP A 178 -12.63 -16.97 6.91
CA ASP A 178 -13.05 -16.04 5.87
C ASP A 178 -11.97 -14.99 5.63
N ILE A 179 -11.45 -14.97 4.38
CA ILE A 179 -10.31 -14.15 3.96
C ILE A 179 -10.66 -13.36 2.70
N ASN A 180 -9.92 -12.27 2.47
CA ASN A 180 -10.02 -11.46 1.27
C ASN A 180 -8.69 -11.39 0.51
N LEU A 181 -8.76 -11.02 -0.76
CA LEU A 181 -7.62 -10.91 -1.65
C LEU A 181 -7.62 -9.56 -2.35
N VAL A 182 -6.48 -8.89 -2.33
CA VAL A 182 -6.24 -7.67 -3.08
C VAL A 182 -4.99 -7.84 -3.94
N VAL A 183 -5.12 -7.58 -5.22
CA VAL A 183 -4.02 -7.65 -6.18
C VAL A 183 -3.87 -6.29 -6.88
N ARG A 184 -2.71 -5.69 -6.77
CA ARG A 184 -2.32 -4.52 -7.56
C ARG A 184 -1.53 -4.99 -8.78
N ASP A 185 -2.03 -4.69 -9.97
CA ASP A 185 -1.37 -5.01 -11.23
C ASP A 185 -0.21 -4.04 -11.57
N PRO A 186 0.62 -4.34 -12.57
CA PRO A 186 1.74 -3.48 -12.99
C PRO A 186 1.33 -2.09 -13.47
N ASN A 187 0.06 -1.89 -13.88
CA ASN A 187 -0.49 -0.62 -14.32
C ASN A 187 -1.04 0.23 -13.17
N GLY A 188 -0.94 -0.28 -11.92
CA GLY A 188 -1.44 0.39 -10.73
C GLY A 188 -2.92 0.20 -10.44
N ARG A 189 -3.60 -0.70 -11.16
CA ARG A 189 -5.01 -1.02 -10.90
C ARG A 189 -5.10 -2.06 -9.78
N TYR A 190 -6.10 -1.89 -8.95
CA TYR A 190 -6.42 -2.83 -7.89
C TYR A 190 -7.59 -3.72 -8.29
N HIS A 191 -7.47 -4.97 -7.96
CA HIS A 191 -8.48 -6.02 -8.09
C HIS A 191 -8.70 -6.61 -6.71
N CYS A 192 -9.95 -6.75 -6.31
CA CYS A 192 -10.32 -7.33 -5.01
C CYS A 192 -11.30 -8.47 -5.19
N ASP A 193 -11.24 -9.40 -4.25
CA ASP A 193 -12.20 -10.48 -4.12
C ASP A 193 -12.22 -11.01 -2.69
N ASP A 194 -13.35 -11.54 -2.24
CA ASP A 194 -13.51 -12.12 -0.90
C ASP A 194 -14.04 -13.57 -0.94
N ASP A 195 -14.98 -13.90 -1.81
CA ASP A 195 -15.68 -15.19 -1.76
C ASP A 195 -16.03 -15.79 -3.14
N SER A 196 -15.34 -15.40 -4.22
CA SER A 196 -15.60 -15.98 -5.55
C SER A 196 -15.00 -17.36 -5.77
N GLY A 197 -14.13 -17.85 -4.89
CA GLY A 197 -13.53 -19.17 -4.94
C GLY A 197 -14.32 -20.23 -4.16
N GLU A 198 -13.65 -21.28 -3.71
CA GLU A 198 -14.32 -22.34 -2.95
C GLU A 198 -14.65 -21.90 -1.52
N GLY A 199 -15.93 -21.93 -1.16
CA GLY A 199 -16.42 -21.58 0.17
C GLY A 199 -16.43 -20.08 0.41
N LEU A 200 -15.64 -19.61 1.39
CA LEU A 200 -15.39 -18.20 1.72
C LEU A 200 -13.96 -17.80 1.38
N ASN A 201 -13.41 -18.37 0.32
CA ASN A 201 -12.07 -18.09 -0.15
C ASN A 201 -12.10 -17.24 -1.43
N PRO A 202 -11.19 -16.29 -1.58
CA PRO A 202 -11.15 -15.43 -2.76
C PRO A 202 -10.45 -16.09 -3.96
N ALA A 203 -10.98 -15.78 -5.15
CA ALA A 203 -10.32 -16.11 -6.43
C ALA A 203 -10.61 -15.03 -7.47
N LEU A 204 -9.59 -14.38 -8.00
CA LEU A 204 -9.73 -13.36 -9.02
C LEU A 204 -8.84 -13.62 -10.24
N THR A 205 -9.33 -13.28 -11.43
CA THR A 205 -8.59 -13.45 -12.67
C THR A 205 -8.31 -12.10 -13.33
N VAL A 206 -7.02 -11.85 -13.58
CA VAL A 206 -6.57 -10.71 -14.39
C VAL A 206 -6.52 -11.14 -15.85
N VAL A 207 -7.46 -10.64 -16.63
CA VAL A 207 -7.57 -10.94 -18.07
C VAL A 207 -6.52 -10.13 -18.84
N ASN A 208 -5.80 -10.78 -19.78
CA ASN A 208 -4.69 -10.18 -20.54
C ASN A 208 -3.68 -9.49 -19.60
N PRO A 209 -3.02 -10.22 -18.72
CA PRO A 209 -2.12 -9.65 -17.74
C PRO A 209 -0.95 -8.90 -18.39
N SER A 210 -0.59 -7.75 -17.82
CA SER A 210 0.58 -6.99 -18.25
C SER A 210 1.86 -7.56 -17.65
N ARG A 211 2.97 -7.43 -18.38
CA ARG A 211 4.29 -7.73 -17.84
C ARG A 211 4.64 -6.78 -16.71
N GLY A 212 5.14 -7.32 -15.58
CA GLY A 212 5.65 -6.53 -14.49
C GLY A 212 5.34 -7.09 -13.12
N ARG A 213 5.31 -6.22 -12.13
CA ARG A 213 5.16 -6.56 -10.72
C ARG A 213 3.68 -6.56 -10.33
N TYR A 214 3.19 -7.71 -9.91
CA TYR A 214 1.94 -7.84 -9.17
C TYR A 214 2.25 -7.81 -7.68
N THR A 215 1.42 -7.10 -6.93
CA THR A 215 1.57 -6.95 -5.48
C THR A 215 0.29 -7.45 -4.83
N VAL A 216 0.43 -8.38 -3.89
CA VAL A 216 -0.69 -9.15 -3.36
C VAL A 216 -0.79 -8.96 -1.85
N TRP A 217 -2.00 -8.67 -1.37
CA TRP A 217 -2.39 -8.73 0.04
C TRP A 217 -3.44 -9.80 0.21
N VAL A 218 -3.30 -10.58 1.25
CA VAL A 218 -4.30 -11.54 1.71
C VAL A 218 -4.74 -11.11 3.10
N GLY A 219 -5.96 -10.66 3.21
CA GLY A 219 -6.52 -10.14 4.45
C GLY A 219 -7.53 -11.08 5.08
N VAL A 220 -8.21 -10.60 6.10
CA VAL A 220 -9.33 -11.30 6.75
C VAL A 220 -10.61 -10.48 6.65
N TYR A 221 -11.74 -11.17 6.53
CA TYR A 221 -13.08 -10.56 6.60
C TYR A 221 -13.46 -10.51 8.06
N GLY A 222 -13.12 -10.28 9.00
CA GLY A 222 -13.53 -10.39 10.38
C GLY A 222 -13.08 -9.23 11.23
N GLU A 223 -12.18 -9.52 12.16
CA GLU A 223 -11.70 -8.56 13.15
C GLU A 223 -10.35 -7.99 12.76
N SER A 224 -10.17 -6.69 13.02
CA SER A 224 -8.89 -5.99 12.89
C SER A 224 -7.80 -6.69 13.71
N SER A 225 -6.58 -6.73 13.15
CA SER A 225 -5.41 -7.35 13.80
C SER A 225 -5.51 -8.87 14.00
N GLN A 226 -6.46 -9.53 13.36
CA GLN A 226 -6.50 -10.98 13.25
C GLN A 226 -5.48 -11.44 12.22
N TYR A 227 -4.79 -12.54 12.50
CA TYR A 227 -3.88 -13.21 11.58
C TYR A 227 -4.16 -14.71 11.59
N VAL A 228 -4.25 -15.30 10.41
CA VAL A 228 -4.57 -16.72 10.24
C VAL A 228 -3.59 -17.38 9.29
N ASP A 229 -3.54 -18.69 9.32
CA ASP A 229 -2.76 -19.47 8.36
C ASP A 229 -3.48 -19.56 7.01
N GLY A 230 -2.76 -19.39 5.90
CA GLY A 230 -3.31 -19.50 4.56
C GLY A 230 -2.29 -19.86 3.51
N VAL A 231 -2.78 -20.12 2.31
CA VAL A 231 -1.98 -20.35 1.11
C VAL A 231 -2.45 -19.42 -0.01
N LEU A 232 -1.50 -18.84 -0.73
CA LEU A 232 -1.73 -18.06 -1.95
C LEU A 232 -1.34 -18.92 -3.15
N GLY A 233 -2.18 -18.97 -4.17
CA GLY A 233 -1.94 -19.65 -5.44
C GLY A 233 -1.96 -18.68 -6.62
N ILE A 234 -1.09 -18.94 -7.59
CA ILE A 234 -1.04 -18.26 -8.87
C ILE A 234 -1.12 -19.29 -10.00
N SER A 235 -2.07 -19.11 -10.92
CA SER A 235 -2.35 -20.06 -12.00
C SER A 235 -2.58 -19.36 -13.34
N GLU A 236 -2.03 -19.91 -14.41
CA GLU A 236 -2.36 -19.56 -15.80
C GLU A 236 -3.53 -20.42 -16.34
N LEU A 237 -3.86 -21.51 -15.69
CA LEU A 237 -4.90 -22.46 -16.10
C LEU A 237 -6.23 -22.26 -15.36
N GLY A 238 -6.29 -21.27 -14.48
CA GLY A 238 -7.48 -20.98 -13.67
C GLY A 238 -7.67 -21.93 -12.49
N HIS A 239 -6.62 -22.65 -12.08
CA HIS A 239 -6.69 -23.51 -10.91
C HIS A 239 -6.67 -22.67 -9.62
N GLU A 240 -7.55 -23.02 -8.71
CA GLU A 240 -7.60 -22.43 -7.38
C GLU A 240 -6.86 -23.32 -6.37
N VAL A 241 -6.38 -22.68 -5.30
CA VAL A 241 -5.75 -23.39 -4.17
C VAL A 241 -6.78 -23.74 -3.10
N SER A 242 -6.47 -24.77 -2.34
CA SER A 242 -7.21 -25.21 -1.16
C SER A 242 -6.31 -25.20 0.07
N VAL A 243 -6.87 -25.29 1.26
CA VAL A 243 -6.11 -25.33 2.53
C VAL A 243 -5.10 -26.49 2.56
N SER A 244 -5.36 -27.58 1.80
CA SER A 244 -4.46 -28.74 1.72
C SER A 244 -3.18 -28.47 0.90
N ASP A 245 -3.11 -27.37 0.15
CA ASP A 245 -1.95 -27.00 -0.67
C ASP A 245 -0.89 -26.20 0.12
N ARG A 246 -1.11 -25.98 1.42
CA ARG A 246 -0.07 -25.49 2.35
C ARG A 246 1.06 -26.50 2.50
N ASN A 247 2.29 -26.00 2.51
CA ASN A 247 3.50 -26.79 2.73
C ASN A 247 3.85 -26.97 4.22
#